data_24c677940084f000318bbf3e354fcdac
#
_entry.id   24c677940084f000318bbf3e354fcdac
#
_cell.length_a   1.000
_cell.length_b   1.000
_cell.length_c   1.000
_cell.angle_alpha   90.00
_cell.angle_beta   90.00
_cell.angle_gamma   90.00
#
_symmetry.space_group_name_H-M   'P 1'
#
loop_
_entity.id
_entity.type
_entity.pdbx_description
1 polymer ?
#
loop_
_entity_poly.entity_id
_entity_poly.type
_entity_poly.pdbx_seq_one_letter_code
_entity_poly.pdbx_strand_id
1 'polypeptide(L)'
;MRINTNINSMRTQEYMRQNQAKMSNSMDRLSSGKRINNASDDAAGLAIATRMRARESGLGVAANNTQDGMSLIRTADSAMNSVSNILLRMRDIANQSSNGTNTDSNKAALQKEFSALQKQITYIADNTQFNDKNLLQTDSKINIQTLDSSNGQQQIGIELKSVTLDSLGIGNTSIGDILVKKSDITAFKGKVDGLTTATANDVKGLKEAFDKIKDGLDASVAKKLDNAINAINPDSADSGAAAVAELQSVKGAVVYPAGTVEVKQEDLDAITKGIASLTTSSKPDPEIKAIQDAIKNIDPAAITGDLTNLNTKLAAFTDGKGTQITDIQEALEKVNLPKAGTVNLGTTNSNPLDAIAAIDKALTTVADNRATLGATLNRLDFNVNNLKSQASSMASAASQVEDADMAKEMSEMTKFKILNEAGISMLSQANQTPQMVSKLLQ
;
A
#
# COMPACT_ATOMS: atom_id res chain seq x y z
N MET A 1 93.26 -15.68 -17.92
CA MET A 1 92.04 -16.26 -17.31
C MET A 1 92.24 -16.38 -15.81
N ARG A 2 91.33 -15.93 -14.99
CA ARG A 2 91.41 -16.11 -13.52
C ARG A 2 90.78 -17.47 -13.21
N ILE A 3 91.55 -18.41 -12.70
CA ILE A 3 91.14 -19.80 -12.44
C ILE A 3 90.19 -19.91 -11.25
N ASN A 4 90.34 -18.95 -10.27
CA ASN A 4 89.50 -18.94 -9.10
C ASN A 4 88.11 -18.31 -9.27
N THR A 5 87.76 -17.64 -10.38
CA THR A 5 86.50 -17.02 -10.58
C THR A 5 86.02 -17.26 -12.05
N ASN A 6 85.10 -18.21 -12.21
CA ASN A 6 84.53 -18.50 -13.54
C ASN A 6 83.40 -17.55 -13.86
N ILE A 7 83.68 -16.39 -14.44
CA ILE A 7 82.73 -15.33 -14.79
C ILE A 7 81.62 -15.84 -15.73
N ASN A 8 82.00 -16.76 -16.69
CA ASN A 8 81.05 -17.31 -17.66
C ASN A 8 80.03 -18.20 -16.92
N SER A 9 80.47 -19.04 -15.95
CA SER A 9 79.55 -19.83 -15.14
C SER A 9 78.62 -18.95 -14.32
N MET A 10 79.12 -17.91 -13.66
CA MET A 10 78.28 -16.96 -12.89
C MET A 10 77.27 -16.22 -13.76
N ARG A 11 77.64 -15.80 -14.93
CA ARG A 11 76.68 -15.18 -15.89
C ARG A 11 75.62 -16.18 -16.35
N THR A 12 76.01 -17.40 -16.65
CA THR A 12 75.04 -18.46 -17.03
C THR A 12 74.07 -18.79 -15.91
N GLN A 13 74.56 -18.85 -14.68
CA GLN A 13 73.72 -19.07 -13.48
C GLN A 13 72.73 -17.89 -13.30
N GLU A 14 73.16 -16.65 -13.48
CA GLU A 14 72.27 -15.47 -13.38
C GLU A 14 71.21 -15.50 -14.48
N TYR A 15 71.56 -15.81 -15.74
CA TYR A 15 70.57 -15.98 -16.79
C TYR A 15 69.60 -17.13 -16.55
N MET A 16 70.07 -18.26 -16.01
CA MET A 16 69.22 -19.36 -15.63
C MET A 16 68.26 -18.97 -14.51
N ARG A 17 68.70 -18.26 -13.47
CA ARG A 17 67.83 -17.74 -12.41
C ARG A 17 66.77 -16.81 -12.97
N GLN A 18 67.13 -15.89 -13.86
CA GLN A 18 66.19 -14.97 -14.51
C GLN A 18 65.17 -15.74 -15.40
N ASN A 19 65.62 -16.73 -16.15
CA ASN A 19 64.72 -17.57 -16.99
C ASN A 19 63.78 -18.41 -16.15
N GLN A 20 64.25 -18.96 -14.99
CA GLN A 20 63.43 -19.70 -14.07
C GLN A 20 62.35 -18.81 -13.45
N ALA A 21 62.69 -17.58 -13.04
CA ALA A 21 61.74 -16.62 -12.52
C ALA A 21 60.68 -16.23 -13.54
N LYS A 22 61.08 -15.98 -14.79
CA LYS A 22 60.14 -15.67 -15.90
C LYS A 22 59.26 -16.87 -16.25
N MET A 23 59.78 -18.09 -16.21
CA MET A 23 59.02 -19.32 -16.43
C MET A 23 57.97 -19.50 -15.32
N SER A 24 58.31 -19.26 -14.05
CA SER A 24 57.39 -19.32 -12.94
C SER A 24 56.27 -18.30 -13.10
N ASN A 25 56.58 -17.05 -13.46
CA ASN A 25 55.57 -16.02 -13.69
C ASN A 25 54.64 -16.38 -14.87
N SER A 26 55.15 -16.95 -15.97
CA SER A 26 54.30 -17.42 -17.07
C SER A 26 53.43 -18.62 -16.66
N MET A 27 53.93 -19.53 -15.80
CA MET A 27 53.13 -20.60 -15.21
C MET A 27 52.01 -20.08 -14.32
N ASP A 28 52.27 -19.09 -13.46
CA ASP A 28 51.29 -18.46 -12.61
C ASP A 28 50.16 -17.79 -13.43
N ARG A 29 50.53 -17.07 -14.49
CA ARG A 29 49.58 -16.45 -15.43
C ARG A 29 48.76 -17.49 -16.19
N LEU A 30 49.39 -18.56 -16.63
CA LEU A 30 48.73 -19.66 -17.32
C LEU A 30 47.75 -20.39 -16.41
N SER A 31 48.14 -20.61 -15.15
CA SER A 31 47.28 -21.25 -14.11
C SER A 31 46.10 -20.38 -13.70
N SER A 32 46.31 -19.09 -13.56
CA SER A 32 45.25 -18.12 -13.15
C SER A 32 44.40 -17.66 -14.32
N GLY A 33 44.86 -17.76 -15.55
CA GLY A 33 44.26 -17.15 -16.75
C GLY A 33 44.42 -15.63 -16.82
N LYS A 34 45.16 -15.04 -15.87
CA LYS A 34 45.29 -13.58 -15.71
C LYS A 34 46.70 -13.12 -15.99
N ARG A 35 46.83 -12.05 -16.76
CA ARG A 35 48.11 -11.37 -17.04
C ARG A 35 48.59 -10.60 -15.80
N ILE A 36 47.65 -10.03 -15.04
CA ILE A 36 47.91 -9.27 -13.81
C ILE A 36 47.43 -10.10 -12.64
N ASN A 37 48.35 -10.76 -11.94
CA ASN A 37 48.02 -11.65 -10.82
C ASN A 37 48.34 -10.99 -9.47
N ASN A 38 49.40 -10.20 -9.43
CA ASN A 38 49.89 -9.49 -8.25
C ASN A 38 50.00 -7.98 -8.53
N ALA A 39 49.94 -7.18 -7.45
CA ALA A 39 50.13 -5.73 -7.56
C ALA A 39 51.52 -5.34 -8.13
N SER A 40 52.53 -6.22 -8.04
CA SER A 40 53.87 -6.03 -8.61
C SER A 40 53.90 -6.18 -10.13
N ASP A 41 52.91 -6.86 -10.73
CA ASP A 41 52.87 -7.04 -12.19
C ASP A 41 52.45 -5.74 -12.91
N ASP A 42 51.38 -5.12 -12.44
CA ASP A 42 50.89 -3.82 -12.91
C ASP A 42 49.92 -3.24 -11.87
N ALA A 43 50.38 -2.36 -10.99
CA ALA A 43 49.55 -1.74 -9.96
C ALA A 43 48.46 -0.84 -10.54
N ALA A 44 48.71 -0.17 -11.65
CA ALA A 44 47.71 0.70 -12.30
C ALA A 44 46.62 -0.13 -12.98
N GLY A 45 46.99 -1.16 -13.72
CA GLY A 45 46.08 -2.10 -14.36
C GLY A 45 45.21 -2.83 -13.35
N LEU A 46 45.81 -3.32 -12.26
CA LEU A 46 45.04 -3.96 -11.18
C LEU A 46 44.01 -3.03 -10.52
N ALA A 47 44.39 -1.77 -10.25
CA ALA A 47 43.49 -0.78 -9.70
C ALA A 47 42.31 -0.46 -10.65
N ILE A 48 42.56 -0.38 -11.95
CA ILE A 48 41.52 -0.16 -12.94
C ILE A 48 40.60 -1.39 -13.04
N ALA A 49 41.17 -2.60 -13.18
CA ALA A 49 40.38 -3.84 -13.27
C ALA A 49 39.54 -4.07 -12.02
N THR A 50 40.07 -3.82 -10.84
CA THR A 50 39.33 -3.93 -9.56
C THR A 50 38.13 -2.97 -9.52
N ARG A 51 38.29 -1.72 -9.96
CA ARG A 51 37.18 -0.76 -10.05
C ARG A 51 36.14 -1.18 -11.08
N MET A 52 36.57 -1.71 -12.23
CA MET A 52 35.65 -2.20 -13.26
C MET A 52 34.85 -3.40 -12.77
N ARG A 53 35.47 -4.36 -12.06
CA ARG A 53 34.78 -5.50 -11.46
C ARG A 53 33.85 -5.10 -10.33
N ALA A 54 34.25 -4.16 -9.49
CA ALA A 54 33.37 -3.61 -8.45
C ALA A 54 32.11 -2.98 -9.09
N ARG A 55 32.31 -2.21 -10.18
CA ARG A 55 31.21 -1.58 -10.89
C ARG A 55 30.34 -2.59 -11.65
N GLU A 56 30.92 -3.62 -12.25
CA GLU A 56 30.19 -4.74 -12.85
C GLU A 56 29.26 -5.41 -11.82
N SER A 57 29.81 -5.76 -10.67
CA SER A 57 29.04 -6.37 -9.55
C SER A 57 27.93 -5.44 -9.07
N GLY A 58 28.22 -4.14 -8.87
CA GLY A 58 27.24 -3.14 -8.47
C GLY A 58 26.11 -2.97 -9.49
N LEU A 59 26.43 -2.96 -10.78
CA LEU A 59 25.44 -2.92 -11.88
C LEU A 59 24.59 -4.20 -11.92
N GLY A 60 25.18 -5.36 -11.63
CA GLY A 60 24.46 -6.62 -11.49
C GLY A 60 23.43 -6.60 -10.35
N VAL A 61 23.82 -6.10 -9.18
CA VAL A 61 22.91 -5.90 -8.06
C VAL A 61 21.81 -4.90 -8.40
N ALA A 62 22.16 -3.78 -9.05
CA ALA A 62 21.18 -2.79 -9.48
C ALA A 62 20.15 -3.37 -10.48
N ALA A 63 20.59 -4.25 -11.39
CA ALA A 63 19.71 -4.94 -12.32
C ALA A 63 18.73 -5.87 -11.59
N ASN A 64 19.20 -6.62 -10.59
CA ASN A 64 18.34 -7.47 -9.75
C ASN A 64 17.32 -6.64 -8.96
N ASN A 65 17.76 -5.57 -8.30
CA ASN A 65 16.86 -4.66 -7.57
C ASN A 65 15.78 -4.09 -8.50
N THR A 66 16.15 -3.78 -9.76
CA THR A 66 15.20 -3.28 -10.75
C THR A 66 14.17 -4.35 -11.12
N GLN A 67 14.57 -5.61 -11.23
CA GLN A 67 13.67 -6.74 -11.49
C GLN A 67 12.71 -6.99 -10.31
N ASP A 68 13.17 -6.82 -9.08
CA ASP A 68 12.33 -6.88 -7.89
C ASP A 68 11.27 -5.78 -7.91
N GLY A 69 11.67 -4.55 -8.29
CA GLY A 69 10.75 -3.44 -8.49
C GLY A 69 9.70 -3.72 -9.58
N MET A 70 10.09 -4.35 -10.69
CA MET A 70 9.16 -4.77 -11.75
C MET A 70 8.18 -5.84 -11.23
N SER A 71 8.63 -6.77 -10.41
CA SER A 71 7.78 -7.81 -9.81
C SER A 71 6.75 -7.21 -8.86
N LEU A 72 7.16 -6.23 -8.06
CA LEU A 72 6.26 -5.46 -7.19
C LEU A 72 5.17 -4.74 -8.00
N ILE A 73 5.54 -4.04 -9.09
CA ILE A 73 4.57 -3.37 -9.98
C ILE A 73 3.57 -4.37 -10.57
N ARG A 74 4.03 -5.53 -11.04
CA ARG A 74 3.14 -6.57 -11.59
C ARG A 74 2.16 -7.09 -10.56
N THR A 75 2.57 -7.24 -9.31
CA THR A 75 1.68 -7.64 -8.21
C THR A 75 0.60 -6.58 -7.96
N ALA A 76 0.97 -5.31 -7.90
CA ALA A 76 0.04 -4.20 -7.72
C ALA A 76 -0.92 -4.07 -8.92
N ASP A 77 -0.43 -4.18 -10.17
CA ASP A 77 -1.25 -4.10 -11.37
C ASP A 77 -2.26 -5.25 -11.45
N SER A 78 -1.86 -6.48 -11.09
CA SER A 78 -2.78 -7.63 -11.04
C SER A 78 -3.92 -7.43 -10.05
N ALA A 79 -3.62 -6.89 -8.87
CA ALA A 79 -4.63 -6.57 -7.87
C ALA A 79 -5.56 -5.45 -8.34
N MET A 80 -5.02 -4.37 -8.93
CA MET A 80 -5.82 -3.28 -9.50
C MET A 80 -6.69 -3.74 -10.68
N ASN A 81 -6.23 -4.70 -11.48
CA ASN A 81 -7.05 -5.31 -12.52
C ASN A 81 -8.26 -6.05 -11.93
N SER A 82 -8.07 -6.76 -10.81
CA SER A 82 -9.15 -7.41 -10.08
C SER A 82 -10.15 -6.40 -9.54
N VAL A 83 -9.66 -5.28 -8.96
CA VAL A 83 -10.53 -4.16 -8.52
C VAL A 83 -11.31 -3.56 -9.68
N SER A 84 -10.68 -3.36 -10.84
CA SER A 84 -11.35 -2.87 -12.05
C SER A 84 -12.52 -3.77 -12.47
N ASN A 85 -12.33 -5.09 -12.45
CA ASN A 85 -13.39 -6.05 -12.77
C ASN A 85 -14.54 -6.01 -11.75
N ILE A 86 -14.22 -5.83 -10.46
CA ILE A 86 -15.24 -5.66 -9.42
C ILE A 86 -16.02 -4.35 -9.64
N LEU A 87 -15.33 -3.25 -9.95
CA LEU A 87 -15.98 -1.97 -10.24
C LEU A 87 -16.93 -2.06 -11.46
N LEU A 88 -16.53 -2.77 -12.51
CA LEU A 88 -17.41 -3.03 -13.67
C LEU A 88 -18.65 -3.81 -13.24
N ARG A 89 -18.51 -4.85 -12.41
CA ARG A 89 -19.66 -5.59 -11.87
C ARG A 89 -20.55 -4.71 -11.00
N MET A 90 -19.96 -3.85 -10.15
CA MET A 90 -20.71 -2.89 -9.34
C MET A 90 -21.49 -1.91 -10.21
N ARG A 91 -20.90 -1.46 -11.33
CA ARG A 91 -21.57 -0.60 -12.31
C ARG A 91 -22.78 -1.28 -12.95
N ASP A 92 -22.64 -2.56 -13.32
CA ASP A 92 -23.73 -3.34 -13.91
C ASP A 92 -24.89 -3.48 -12.92
N ILE A 93 -24.59 -3.77 -11.65
CA ILE A 93 -25.60 -3.87 -10.58
C ILE A 93 -26.27 -2.52 -10.33
N ALA A 94 -25.51 -1.42 -10.36
CA ALA A 94 -26.05 -0.08 -10.21
C ALA A 94 -26.99 0.28 -11.39
N ASN A 95 -26.63 -0.04 -12.63
CA ASN A 95 -27.50 0.10 -13.79
C ASN A 95 -28.77 -0.74 -13.66
N GLN A 96 -28.64 -1.98 -13.19
CA GLN A 96 -29.79 -2.83 -12.95
C GLN A 96 -30.72 -2.26 -11.88
N SER A 97 -30.14 -1.72 -10.78
CA SER A 97 -30.92 -1.08 -9.70
C SER A 97 -31.63 0.19 -10.16
N SER A 98 -31.07 0.94 -11.11
CA SER A 98 -31.67 2.17 -11.65
C SER A 98 -32.93 1.90 -12.50
N ASN A 99 -33.15 0.66 -12.91
CA ASN A 99 -34.31 0.31 -13.73
C ASN A 99 -35.59 0.37 -12.90
N GLY A 100 -36.54 1.21 -13.30
CA GLY A 100 -37.85 1.40 -12.66
C GLY A 100 -38.76 0.15 -12.60
N THR A 101 -38.41 -0.92 -13.31
CA THR A 101 -39.16 -2.22 -13.23
C THR A 101 -38.78 -3.03 -11.98
N ASN A 102 -37.70 -2.68 -11.26
CA ASN A 102 -37.27 -3.37 -10.06
C ASN A 102 -38.07 -2.92 -8.85
N THR A 103 -38.58 -3.88 -8.10
CA THR A 103 -39.21 -3.65 -6.80
C THR A 103 -38.17 -3.30 -5.73
N ASP A 104 -38.59 -2.66 -4.63
CA ASP A 104 -37.69 -2.31 -3.52
C ASP A 104 -36.99 -3.55 -2.93
N SER A 105 -37.68 -4.70 -2.89
CA SER A 105 -37.08 -5.98 -2.49
C SER A 105 -35.94 -6.43 -3.41
N ASN A 106 -36.10 -6.24 -4.73
CA ASN A 106 -35.06 -6.55 -5.69
C ASN A 106 -33.86 -5.60 -5.57
N LYS A 107 -34.13 -4.30 -5.39
CA LYS A 107 -33.08 -3.30 -5.15
C LYS A 107 -32.30 -3.58 -3.86
N ALA A 108 -32.99 -4.01 -2.80
CA ALA A 108 -32.34 -4.43 -1.56
C ALA A 108 -31.43 -5.66 -1.73
N ALA A 109 -31.84 -6.62 -2.60
CA ALA A 109 -30.97 -7.76 -2.93
C ALA A 109 -29.73 -7.32 -3.72
N LEU A 110 -29.89 -6.43 -4.70
CA LEU A 110 -28.79 -5.85 -5.47
C LEU A 110 -27.85 -5.04 -4.56
N GLN A 111 -28.39 -4.31 -3.59
CA GLN A 111 -27.60 -3.57 -2.60
C GLN A 111 -26.73 -4.50 -1.75
N LYS A 112 -27.22 -5.66 -1.35
CA LYS A 112 -26.41 -6.66 -0.63
C LYS A 112 -25.23 -7.16 -1.46
N GLU A 113 -25.44 -7.44 -2.76
CA GLU A 113 -24.36 -7.82 -3.67
C GLU A 113 -23.36 -6.66 -3.83
N PHE A 114 -23.86 -5.44 -3.99
CA PHE A 114 -23.03 -4.24 -4.10
C PHE A 114 -22.14 -4.04 -2.85
N SER A 115 -22.72 -4.18 -1.66
CA SER A 115 -21.97 -4.08 -0.39
C SER A 115 -20.95 -5.21 -0.23
N ALA A 116 -21.25 -6.43 -0.71
CA ALA A 116 -20.27 -7.52 -0.71
C ALA A 116 -19.09 -7.23 -1.64
N LEU A 117 -19.33 -6.61 -2.80
CA LEU A 117 -18.27 -6.18 -3.72
C LEU A 117 -17.43 -5.05 -3.15
N GLN A 118 -18.02 -4.09 -2.44
CA GLN A 118 -17.27 -3.06 -1.68
C GLN A 118 -16.33 -3.71 -0.66
N LYS A 119 -16.82 -4.67 0.14
CA LYS A 119 -15.99 -5.43 1.09
C LYS A 119 -14.86 -6.18 0.39
N GLN A 120 -15.10 -6.71 -0.81
CA GLN A 120 -14.08 -7.39 -1.60
C GLN A 120 -12.97 -6.44 -2.08
N ILE A 121 -13.32 -5.21 -2.48
CA ILE A 121 -12.31 -4.17 -2.81
C ILE A 121 -11.45 -3.86 -1.59
N THR A 122 -12.08 -3.65 -0.43
CA THR A 122 -11.35 -3.42 0.83
C THR A 122 -10.42 -4.59 1.15
N TYR A 123 -10.91 -5.83 1.01
CA TYR A 123 -10.09 -7.02 1.22
C TYR A 123 -8.85 -7.06 0.30
N ILE A 124 -9.02 -6.74 -0.99
CA ILE A 124 -7.90 -6.69 -1.94
C ILE A 124 -6.93 -5.57 -1.56
N ALA A 125 -7.43 -4.37 -1.22
CA ALA A 125 -6.58 -3.24 -0.83
C ALA A 125 -5.75 -3.54 0.43
N ASP A 126 -6.33 -4.20 1.41
CA ASP A 126 -5.67 -4.51 2.70
C ASP A 126 -4.69 -5.68 2.59
N ASN A 127 -4.97 -6.67 1.72
CA ASN A 127 -4.21 -7.92 1.66
C ASN A 127 -3.24 -8.00 0.47
N THR A 128 -3.18 -6.98 -0.40
CA THR A 128 -2.18 -6.95 -1.48
C THR A 128 -0.85 -6.47 -0.92
N GLN A 129 0.06 -7.42 -0.69
CA GLN A 129 1.37 -7.16 -0.10
C GLN A 129 2.48 -7.72 -0.99
N PHE A 130 3.65 -7.10 -0.91
CA PHE A 130 4.90 -7.58 -1.47
C PHE A 130 5.99 -7.44 -0.42
N ASN A 131 6.56 -8.55 0.04
CA ASN A 131 7.58 -8.58 1.10
C ASN A 131 7.16 -7.73 2.33
N ASP A 132 5.99 -8.05 2.92
CA ASP A 132 5.36 -7.41 4.09
C ASP A 132 5.01 -5.92 3.94
N LYS A 133 5.15 -5.37 2.73
CA LYS A 133 4.72 -4.01 2.41
C LYS A 133 3.37 -4.04 1.71
N ASN A 134 2.38 -3.36 2.29
CA ASN A 134 1.10 -3.16 1.63
C ASN A 134 1.27 -2.19 0.44
N LEU A 135 0.67 -2.55 -0.72
CA LEU A 135 0.86 -1.82 -1.97
C LEU A 135 -0.29 -0.87 -2.30
N LEU A 136 -1.51 -1.11 -1.77
CA LEU A 136 -2.75 -0.46 -2.22
C LEU A 136 -3.53 0.24 -1.10
N GLN A 137 -3.11 0.13 0.15
CA GLN A 137 -3.82 0.68 1.31
C GLN A 137 -3.61 2.20 1.45
N THR A 138 -2.39 2.67 1.21
CA THR A 138 -2.02 4.08 1.35
C THR A 138 -1.17 4.53 0.18
N ASP A 139 -1.25 5.83 -0.15
CA ASP A 139 -0.33 6.44 -1.11
C ASP A 139 1.10 6.29 -0.60
N SER A 140 1.95 5.67 -1.38
CA SER A 140 3.35 5.44 -1.02
C SER A 140 4.28 5.55 -2.22
N LYS A 141 5.53 5.89 -1.94
CA LYS A 141 6.59 5.91 -2.94
C LYS A 141 7.71 4.98 -2.52
N ILE A 142 7.96 3.95 -3.31
CA ILE A 142 9.04 3.00 -3.07
C ILE A 142 10.19 3.32 -4.03
N ASN A 143 11.32 3.71 -3.46
CA ASN A 143 12.51 4.03 -4.24
C ASN A 143 13.33 2.76 -4.48
N ILE A 144 13.62 2.47 -5.74
CA ILE A 144 14.44 1.33 -6.17
C ILE A 144 15.83 1.83 -6.51
N GLN A 145 16.85 1.19 -5.93
CA GLN A 145 18.25 1.46 -6.22
C GLN A 145 18.60 0.85 -7.58
N THR A 146 18.58 1.67 -8.61
CA THR A 146 18.75 1.26 -10.01
C THR A 146 20.12 1.59 -10.58
N LEU A 147 21.04 2.11 -9.77
CA LEU A 147 22.41 2.45 -10.17
C LEU A 147 23.38 2.10 -9.04
N ASP A 148 24.62 1.79 -9.42
CA ASP A 148 25.76 1.67 -8.51
C ASP A 148 26.26 3.08 -8.13
N SER A 149 25.51 3.74 -7.24
CA SER A 149 25.79 5.11 -6.80
C SER A 149 25.32 5.33 -5.36
N SER A 150 26.08 6.10 -4.60
CA SER A 150 25.69 6.56 -3.25
C SER A 150 24.68 7.73 -3.28
N ASN A 151 24.34 8.23 -4.46
CA ASN A 151 23.41 9.35 -4.61
C ASN A 151 21.96 8.87 -4.66
N GLY A 152 21.20 9.07 -3.58
CA GLY A 152 19.77 8.72 -3.49
C GLY A 152 18.86 9.43 -4.51
N GLN A 153 19.32 10.52 -5.13
CA GLN A 153 18.59 11.23 -6.19
C GLN A 153 18.50 10.44 -7.51
N GLN A 154 19.31 9.40 -7.65
CA GLN A 154 19.37 8.57 -8.86
C GLN A 154 18.54 7.30 -8.75
N GLN A 155 17.74 7.16 -7.69
CA GLN A 155 16.79 6.07 -7.54
C GLN A 155 15.56 6.29 -8.41
N ILE A 156 14.99 5.21 -8.92
CA ILE A 156 13.69 5.26 -9.59
C ILE A 156 12.60 5.00 -8.55
N GLY A 157 11.73 6.02 -8.35
CA GLY A 157 10.58 5.90 -7.47
C GLY A 157 9.41 5.23 -8.18
N ILE A 158 8.83 4.23 -7.54
CA ILE A 158 7.54 3.63 -7.91
C ILE A 158 6.48 4.32 -7.07
N GLU A 159 5.58 5.04 -7.71
CA GLU A 159 4.47 5.71 -7.04
C GLU A 159 3.28 4.74 -7.00
N LEU A 160 2.90 4.34 -5.81
CA LEU A 160 1.76 3.50 -5.54
C LEU A 160 0.64 4.38 -4.99
N LYS A 161 -0.54 4.29 -5.59
CA LYS A 161 -1.73 5.02 -5.16
C LYS A 161 -2.67 4.09 -4.44
N SER A 162 -3.31 4.60 -3.40
CA SER A 162 -4.29 3.85 -2.64
C SER A 162 -5.53 3.53 -3.49
N VAL A 163 -6.07 2.34 -3.28
CA VAL A 163 -7.27 1.83 -3.98
C VAL A 163 -8.31 1.40 -2.93
N THR A 164 -8.39 2.18 -1.85
CA THR A 164 -9.42 1.98 -0.81
C THR A 164 -10.74 2.58 -1.27
N LEU A 165 -11.85 2.16 -0.66
CA LEU A 165 -13.18 2.71 -0.96
C LEU A 165 -13.24 4.23 -0.80
N ASP A 166 -12.52 4.78 0.18
CA ASP A 166 -12.47 6.22 0.45
C ASP A 166 -11.69 6.97 -0.63
N SER A 167 -10.53 6.43 -1.06
CA SER A 167 -9.71 7.03 -2.12
C SER A 167 -10.40 6.99 -3.49
N LEU A 168 -11.22 5.95 -3.72
CA LEU A 168 -12.03 5.81 -4.91
C LEU A 168 -13.34 6.62 -4.86
N GLY A 169 -13.71 7.16 -3.69
CA GLY A 169 -14.93 7.92 -3.48
C GLY A 169 -16.22 7.09 -3.57
N ILE A 170 -16.12 5.78 -3.37
CA ILE A 170 -17.24 4.83 -3.43
C ILE A 170 -17.62 4.24 -2.06
N GLY A 171 -16.98 4.70 -0.96
CA GLY A 171 -17.23 4.20 0.39
C GLY A 171 -18.65 4.44 0.87
N ASN A 172 -19.23 5.57 0.52
CA ASN A 172 -20.57 5.99 0.93
C ASN A 172 -21.61 5.86 -0.20
N THR A 173 -21.30 5.15 -1.29
CA THR A 173 -22.25 4.94 -2.38
C THR A 173 -23.18 3.77 -2.08
N SER A 174 -24.48 3.96 -2.36
CA SER A 174 -25.53 2.96 -2.22
C SER A 174 -26.42 3.00 -3.43
N ILE A 175 -26.92 1.84 -3.88
CA ILE A 175 -27.78 1.70 -5.06
C ILE A 175 -29.24 1.34 -4.74
N GLY A 176 -29.53 1.14 -3.46
CA GLY A 176 -30.86 0.82 -2.97
C GLY A 176 -31.00 1.18 -1.50
N ASP A 177 -32.23 1.31 -1.03
CA ASP A 177 -32.48 1.58 0.37
C ASP A 177 -32.01 0.40 1.20
N ILE A 178 -31.10 0.65 2.12
CA ILE A 178 -30.77 -0.30 3.17
C ILE A 178 -31.97 -0.26 4.12
N LEU A 179 -32.86 -1.26 4.03
CA LEU A 179 -34.05 -1.35 4.86
C LEU A 179 -33.70 -1.68 6.32
N VAL A 180 -32.97 -0.78 6.97
CA VAL A 180 -32.85 -0.81 8.44
C VAL A 180 -34.01 -0.03 9.01
N LYS A 181 -34.95 -0.72 9.60
CA LYS A 181 -36.13 -0.07 10.22
C LYS A 181 -35.70 0.68 11.47
N LYS A 182 -36.28 1.87 11.69
CA LYS A 182 -36.13 2.62 12.94
C LYS A 182 -36.42 1.75 14.18
N SER A 183 -37.43 0.88 14.05
CA SER A 183 -37.78 -0.10 15.11
C SER A 183 -36.62 -1.02 15.47
N ASP A 184 -35.81 -1.44 14.49
CA ASP A 184 -34.69 -2.36 14.72
C ASP A 184 -33.51 -1.66 15.41
N ILE A 185 -33.24 -0.40 15.05
CA ILE A 185 -32.24 0.45 15.73
C ILE A 185 -32.69 0.74 17.16
N THR A 186 -33.99 1.08 17.34
CA THR A 186 -34.53 1.34 18.65
C THR A 186 -34.53 0.07 19.53
N ALA A 187 -34.83 -1.09 18.93
CA ALA A 187 -34.76 -2.39 19.60
C ALA A 187 -33.32 -2.76 20.00
N PHE A 188 -32.37 -2.51 19.13
CA PHE A 188 -30.95 -2.70 19.43
C PHE A 188 -30.50 -1.79 20.59
N LYS A 189 -30.77 -0.48 20.48
CA LYS A 189 -30.43 0.49 21.53
C LYS A 189 -31.08 0.12 22.87
N GLY A 190 -32.35 -0.28 22.85
CA GLY A 190 -33.06 -0.74 24.07
C GLY A 190 -32.46 -1.98 24.70
N LYS A 191 -31.96 -2.93 23.89
CA LYS A 191 -31.24 -4.09 24.39
C LYS A 191 -29.87 -3.74 24.97
N VAL A 192 -29.15 -2.78 24.38
CA VAL A 192 -27.88 -2.26 24.95
C VAL A 192 -28.14 -1.54 26.28
N ASP A 193 -29.19 -0.75 26.36
CA ASP A 193 -29.56 -0.04 27.60
C ASP A 193 -30.00 -0.96 28.74
N GLY A 194 -30.65 -2.07 28.38
CA GLY A 194 -31.10 -3.10 29.34
C GLY A 194 -29.99 -4.02 29.85
N LEU A 195 -28.80 -3.96 29.27
CA LEU A 195 -27.63 -4.76 29.66
C LEU A 195 -27.01 -4.20 30.96
N THR A 196 -27.45 -4.71 32.09
CA THR A 196 -26.85 -4.44 33.42
C THR A 196 -25.97 -5.61 33.88
N THR A 197 -26.35 -6.84 33.54
CA THR A 197 -25.59 -8.07 33.75
C THR A 197 -25.79 -8.96 32.51
N ALA A 198 -24.72 -9.30 31.81
CA ALA A 198 -24.82 -10.06 30.56
C ALA A 198 -25.12 -11.54 30.85
N THR A 199 -26.35 -11.98 30.58
CA THR A 199 -26.67 -13.41 30.50
C THR A 199 -26.46 -13.92 29.06
N ALA A 200 -26.28 -15.24 28.85
CA ALA A 200 -26.13 -15.84 27.54
C ALA A 200 -27.30 -15.52 26.60
N ASN A 201 -28.53 -15.37 27.15
CA ASN A 201 -29.73 -15.01 26.39
C ASN A 201 -29.72 -13.53 25.97
N ASP A 202 -29.16 -12.65 26.80
CA ASP A 202 -29.06 -11.21 26.49
C ASP A 202 -28.06 -10.98 25.34
N VAL A 203 -26.92 -11.67 25.39
CA VAL A 203 -25.91 -11.64 24.32
C VAL A 203 -26.48 -12.16 23.01
N LYS A 204 -27.21 -13.28 23.03
CA LYS A 204 -27.87 -13.82 21.86
C LYS A 204 -28.90 -12.85 21.28
N GLY A 205 -29.76 -12.30 22.13
CA GLY A 205 -30.75 -11.33 21.71
C GLY A 205 -30.18 -10.01 21.21
N LEU A 206 -29.01 -9.60 21.74
CA LEU A 206 -28.25 -8.45 21.24
C LEU A 206 -27.65 -8.71 19.87
N LYS A 207 -27.07 -9.88 19.68
CA LYS A 207 -26.48 -10.31 18.41
C LYS A 207 -27.53 -10.40 17.30
N GLU A 208 -28.70 -10.96 17.60
CA GLU A 208 -29.84 -11.01 16.66
C GLU A 208 -30.34 -9.60 16.30
N ALA A 209 -30.36 -8.66 17.26
CA ALA A 209 -30.72 -7.27 16.99
C ALA A 209 -29.66 -6.53 16.21
N PHE A 210 -28.37 -6.80 16.48
CA PHE A 210 -27.24 -6.24 15.72
C PHE A 210 -27.23 -6.74 14.29
N ASP A 211 -27.46 -8.02 14.06
CA ASP A 211 -27.51 -8.62 12.71
C ASP A 211 -28.57 -7.95 11.81
N LYS A 212 -29.63 -7.40 12.39
CA LYS A 212 -30.67 -6.67 11.62
C LYS A 212 -30.22 -5.27 11.18
N ILE A 213 -29.28 -4.66 11.90
CA ILE A 213 -28.87 -3.27 11.67
C ILE A 213 -27.45 -3.14 11.10
N LYS A 214 -26.60 -4.18 11.22
CA LYS A 214 -25.17 -4.11 10.87
C LYS A 214 -24.90 -3.67 9.43
N ASP A 215 -25.73 -4.10 8.48
CA ASP A 215 -25.57 -3.79 7.07
C ASP A 215 -25.92 -2.32 6.73
N GLY A 216 -26.58 -1.62 7.66
CA GLY A 216 -26.91 -0.20 7.54
C GLY A 216 -26.03 0.72 8.39
N LEU A 217 -25.02 0.20 9.06
CA LEU A 217 -24.08 0.98 9.85
C LEU A 217 -22.80 1.24 9.06
N ASP A 218 -22.11 2.33 9.43
CA ASP A 218 -20.74 2.55 9.00
C ASP A 218 -19.86 1.35 9.35
N ALA A 219 -18.99 0.92 8.42
CA ALA A 219 -18.17 -0.28 8.58
C ALA A 219 -17.27 -0.24 9.83
N SER A 220 -16.78 0.95 10.21
CA SER A 220 -15.96 1.14 11.42
C SER A 220 -16.79 0.99 12.69
N VAL A 221 -18.02 1.49 12.68
CA VAL A 221 -18.98 1.38 13.80
C VAL A 221 -19.48 -0.06 13.92
N ALA A 222 -19.83 -0.70 12.81
CA ALA A 222 -20.24 -2.09 12.78
C ALA A 222 -19.16 -3.02 13.33
N LYS A 223 -17.90 -2.81 12.94
CA LYS A 223 -16.75 -3.60 13.43
C LYS A 223 -16.50 -3.39 14.94
N LYS A 224 -16.57 -2.16 15.43
CA LYS A 224 -16.45 -1.87 16.89
C LYS A 224 -17.56 -2.53 17.69
N LEU A 225 -18.80 -2.46 17.20
CA LEU A 225 -19.93 -3.09 17.84
C LEU A 225 -19.82 -4.62 17.83
N ASP A 226 -19.43 -5.22 16.71
CA ASP A 226 -19.23 -6.68 16.59
C ASP A 226 -18.14 -7.16 17.56
N ASN A 227 -17.01 -6.45 17.62
CA ASN A 227 -15.94 -6.75 18.56
C ASN A 227 -16.41 -6.63 20.03
N ALA A 228 -17.15 -5.56 20.39
CA ALA A 228 -17.66 -5.35 21.73
C ALA A 228 -18.70 -6.41 22.10
N ILE A 229 -19.60 -6.79 21.18
CA ILE A 229 -20.59 -7.86 21.40
C ILE A 229 -19.91 -9.22 21.59
N ASN A 230 -18.89 -9.52 20.78
CA ASN A 230 -18.14 -10.79 20.88
C ASN A 230 -17.22 -10.85 22.10
N ALA A 231 -16.82 -9.71 22.66
CA ALA A 231 -16.02 -9.64 23.88
C ALA A 231 -16.85 -9.87 25.16
N ILE A 232 -18.19 -9.81 25.08
CA ILE A 232 -19.07 -10.11 26.21
C ILE A 232 -19.04 -11.62 26.48
N ASN A 233 -18.36 -12.03 27.54
CA ASN A 233 -18.35 -13.42 27.98
C ASN A 233 -19.40 -13.58 29.10
N PRO A 234 -20.49 -14.35 28.90
CA PRO A 234 -21.53 -14.53 29.89
C PRO A 234 -21.08 -15.29 31.15
N ASP A 235 -19.92 -15.99 31.10
CA ASP A 235 -19.40 -16.80 32.21
C ASP A 235 -18.37 -16.05 33.08
N SER A 236 -18.08 -14.76 32.79
CA SER A 236 -17.10 -13.97 33.54
C SER A 236 -17.67 -12.57 33.87
N ALA A 237 -17.91 -12.32 35.15
CA ALA A 237 -18.47 -11.06 35.61
C ALA A 237 -17.61 -9.81 35.36
N ASP A 238 -16.26 -9.99 35.31
CA ASP A 238 -15.33 -8.87 35.17
C ASP A 238 -15.10 -8.46 33.71
N SER A 239 -15.06 -9.41 32.77
CA SER A 239 -14.89 -9.11 31.32
C SER A 239 -16.17 -8.60 30.67
N GLY A 240 -17.34 -8.98 31.22
CA GLY A 240 -18.64 -8.51 30.77
C GLY A 240 -18.89 -7.02 31.02
N ALA A 241 -18.48 -6.49 32.16
CA ALA A 241 -18.71 -5.09 32.51
C ALA A 241 -17.91 -4.10 31.61
N ALA A 242 -16.65 -4.42 31.28
CA ALA A 242 -15.84 -3.59 30.42
C ALA A 242 -16.39 -3.58 28.98
N ALA A 243 -16.78 -4.75 28.44
CA ALA A 243 -17.36 -4.87 27.11
C ALA A 243 -18.72 -4.18 26.98
N VAL A 244 -19.56 -4.25 28.06
CA VAL A 244 -20.83 -3.52 28.13
C VAL A 244 -20.60 -2.00 28.16
N ALA A 245 -19.60 -1.52 28.90
CA ALA A 245 -19.23 -0.10 28.92
C ALA A 245 -18.75 0.39 27.55
N GLU A 246 -17.97 -0.41 26.84
CA GLU A 246 -17.54 -0.12 25.46
C GLU A 246 -18.73 -0.09 24.50
N LEU A 247 -19.65 -1.03 24.62
CA LEU A 247 -20.89 -1.10 23.84
C LEU A 247 -21.77 0.13 24.08
N GLN A 248 -21.89 0.56 25.32
CA GLN A 248 -22.63 1.77 25.69
C GLN A 248 -21.95 3.04 25.15
N SER A 249 -20.61 3.10 25.11
CA SER A 249 -19.88 4.23 24.54
C SER A 249 -20.06 4.34 23.03
N VAL A 250 -20.13 3.21 22.31
CA VAL A 250 -20.31 3.16 20.86
C VAL A 250 -21.78 3.26 20.44
N LYS A 251 -22.73 2.99 21.35
CA LYS A 251 -24.17 3.10 21.08
C LYS A 251 -24.59 4.44 20.48
N GLY A 252 -23.94 5.53 20.91
CA GLY A 252 -24.18 6.88 20.37
C GLY A 252 -23.82 7.03 18.89
N ALA A 253 -22.87 6.23 18.40
CA ALA A 253 -22.47 6.20 17.00
C ALA A 253 -23.42 5.38 16.11
N VAL A 254 -24.36 4.62 16.70
CA VAL A 254 -25.43 3.95 15.96
C VAL A 254 -26.47 5.00 15.61
N VAL A 255 -26.26 5.66 14.50
CA VAL A 255 -27.22 6.60 13.89
C VAL A 255 -27.98 5.88 12.78
N TYR A 256 -29.12 6.43 12.39
CA TYR A 256 -29.83 5.92 11.21
C TYR A 256 -28.89 5.99 10.01
N PRO A 257 -28.96 5.00 9.10
CA PRO A 257 -28.25 5.11 7.84
C PRO A 257 -28.55 6.46 7.22
N ALA A 258 -27.51 7.21 6.90
CA ALA A 258 -27.71 8.51 6.30
C ALA A 258 -28.47 8.28 4.97
N GLY A 259 -29.66 8.81 4.86
CA GLY A 259 -30.49 8.70 3.67
C GLY A 259 -32.00 8.66 3.88
N THR A 260 -32.50 8.07 4.95
CA THR A 260 -33.95 8.00 5.17
C THR A 260 -34.34 8.19 6.61
N VAL A 261 -35.15 9.18 6.89
CA VAL A 261 -35.80 9.38 8.18
C VAL A 261 -37.30 9.34 7.95
N GLU A 262 -37.99 8.50 8.74
CA GLU A 262 -39.43 8.51 8.76
C GLU A 262 -39.92 9.69 9.60
N VAL A 263 -40.58 10.65 8.96
CA VAL A 263 -41.19 11.79 9.61
C VAL A 263 -42.69 11.53 9.75
N LYS A 264 -43.15 11.48 10.96
CA LYS A 264 -44.58 11.27 11.23
C LYS A 264 -45.35 12.56 11.07
N GLN A 265 -46.53 12.47 10.46
CA GLN A 265 -47.45 13.61 10.34
C GLN A 265 -47.86 14.16 11.71
N GLU A 266 -47.98 13.28 12.71
CA GLU A 266 -48.33 13.64 14.10
C GLU A 266 -47.30 14.62 14.70
N ASP A 267 -46.01 14.40 14.49
CA ASP A 267 -44.93 15.24 14.99
C ASP A 267 -44.94 16.61 14.28
N LEU A 268 -45.14 16.62 12.96
CA LEU A 268 -45.26 17.86 12.17
C LEU A 268 -46.49 18.67 12.59
N ASP A 269 -47.62 18.01 12.81
CA ASP A 269 -48.85 18.64 13.28
C ASP A 269 -48.67 19.18 14.71
N ALA A 270 -47.95 18.48 15.57
CA ALA A 270 -47.66 18.94 16.94
C ALA A 270 -46.80 20.20 16.91
N ILE A 271 -45.84 20.32 16.02
CA ILE A 271 -45.02 21.55 15.85
C ILE A 271 -45.84 22.68 15.26
N THR A 272 -46.50 22.48 14.12
CA THR A 272 -47.22 23.56 13.43
C THR A 272 -48.45 24.00 14.13
N LYS A 273 -49.30 23.08 14.61
CA LYS A 273 -50.50 23.40 15.38
C LYS A 273 -50.16 23.90 16.77
N GLY A 274 -49.16 23.31 17.45
CA GLY A 274 -48.69 23.75 18.76
C GLY A 274 -48.20 25.20 18.73
N ILE A 275 -47.39 25.60 17.72
CA ILE A 275 -46.94 27.00 17.62
C ILE A 275 -48.09 27.93 17.23
N ALA A 276 -49.04 27.51 16.38
CA ALA A 276 -50.22 28.28 16.03
C ALA A 276 -51.20 28.46 17.19
N SER A 277 -51.23 27.53 18.15
CA SER A 277 -52.09 27.60 19.35
C SER A 277 -51.51 28.44 20.49
N LEU A 278 -50.23 28.84 20.40
CA LEU A 278 -49.62 29.73 21.37
C LEU A 278 -50.34 31.07 21.41
N THR A 279 -50.91 31.42 22.55
CA THR A 279 -51.60 32.70 22.79
C THR A 279 -50.90 33.51 23.88
N THR A 280 -51.17 34.81 23.93
CA THR A 280 -50.60 35.71 24.95
C THR A 280 -50.98 35.34 26.41
N SER A 281 -51.88 34.35 26.56
CA SER A 281 -52.37 33.87 27.85
C SER A 281 -51.80 32.53 28.25
N SER A 282 -51.01 31.87 27.40
CA SER A 282 -50.50 30.54 27.63
C SER A 282 -49.41 30.58 28.70
N LYS A 283 -49.61 29.84 29.77
CA LYS A 283 -48.52 29.54 30.72
C LYS A 283 -47.61 28.46 30.11
N PRO A 284 -46.31 28.50 30.41
CA PRO A 284 -45.30 27.91 29.53
C PRO A 284 -45.20 26.38 29.49
N ASP A 285 -46.10 25.55 29.99
CA ASP A 285 -45.66 24.21 30.29
C ASP A 285 -46.10 23.03 29.38
N PRO A 286 -47.34 22.77 29.00
CA PRO A 286 -47.64 21.56 28.25
C PRO A 286 -47.43 21.69 26.73
N GLU A 287 -47.75 22.87 26.15
CA GLU A 287 -47.74 23.07 24.70
C GLU A 287 -46.32 23.21 24.15
N ILE A 288 -45.48 24.00 24.82
CA ILE A 288 -44.06 24.16 24.43
C ILE A 288 -43.29 22.85 24.59
N LYS A 289 -43.57 22.10 25.65
CA LYS A 289 -42.97 20.80 25.87
C LYS A 289 -43.38 19.80 24.76
N ALA A 290 -44.67 19.82 24.38
CA ALA A 290 -45.15 18.99 23.27
C ALA A 290 -44.47 19.33 21.95
N ILE A 291 -44.23 20.64 21.65
CA ILE A 291 -43.50 21.10 20.49
C ILE A 291 -42.01 20.66 20.55
N GLN A 292 -41.36 20.84 21.68
CA GLN A 292 -39.98 20.41 21.88
C GLN A 292 -39.83 18.88 21.79
N ASP A 293 -40.75 18.10 22.31
CA ASP A 293 -40.74 16.65 22.22
C ASP A 293 -41.01 16.20 20.78
N ALA A 294 -41.90 16.86 20.05
CA ALA A 294 -42.13 16.60 18.62
C ALA A 294 -40.88 16.94 17.77
N ILE A 295 -40.20 18.05 18.04
CA ILE A 295 -38.94 18.39 17.41
C ILE A 295 -37.85 17.34 17.66
N LYS A 296 -37.76 16.81 18.87
CA LYS A 296 -36.82 15.74 19.23
C LYS A 296 -37.12 14.41 18.54
N ASN A 297 -38.41 14.17 18.23
CA ASN A 297 -38.81 12.96 17.53
C ASN A 297 -38.45 12.99 16.03
N ILE A 298 -38.30 14.19 15.46
CA ILE A 298 -37.82 14.36 14.08
C ILE A 298 -36.30 14.45 14.11
N ASP A 299 -35.66 13.68 13.24
CA ASP A 299 -34.18 13.76 13.10
C ASP A 299 -33.77 15.19 12.69
N PRO A 300 -32.85 15.84 13.44
CA PRO A 300 -32.39 17.18 13.12
C PRO A 300 -31.86 17.34 11.68
N ALA A 301 -31.34 16.24 11.08
CA ALA A 301 -30.86 16.24 9.71
C ALA A 301 -32.00 16.30 8.66
N ALA A 302 -33.24 15.93 9.04
CA ALA A 302 -34.42 16.06 8.19
C ALA A 302 -34.98 17.48 8.16
N ILE A 303 -34.59 18.33 9.10
CA ILE A 303 -35.04 19.69 9.23
C ILE A 303 -33.97 20.61 8.62
N THR A 304 -34.30 21.33 7.57
CA THR A 304 -33.41 22.33 6.97
C THR A 304 -33.77 23.74 7.46
N GLY A 305 -32.75 24.55 7.75
CA GLY A 305 -32.90 25.89 8.27
C GLY A 305 -32.35 26.06 9.70
N ASP A 306 -32.67 27.18 10.35
CA ASP A 306 -32.09 27.52 11.64
C ASP A 306 -32.88 26.90 12.83
N LEU A 307 -32.78 25.57 12.95
CA LEU A 307 -33.40 24.81 14.06
C LEU A 307 -32.85 25.25 15.44
N THR A 308 -31.57 25.67 15.47
CA THR A 308 -30.95 26.13 16.74
C THR A 308 -31.61 27.38 17.25
N ASN A 309 -31.96 28.32 16.35
CA ASN A 309 -32.66 29.54 16.71
C ASN A 309 -34.08 29.22 17.20
N LEU A 310 -34.83 28.34 16.52
CA LEU A 310 -36.16 27.93 16.95
C LEU A 310 -36.12 27.28 18.34
N ASN A 311 -35.21 26.37 18.60
CA ASN A 311 -35.05 25.73 19.91
C ASN A 311 -34.67 26.73 21.00
N THR A 312 -33.82 27.73 20.68
CA THR A 312 -33.44 28.79 21.64
C THR A 312 -34.64 29.67 21.99
N LYS A 313 -35.46 30.03 21.01
CA LYS A 313 -36.67 30.82 21.21
C LYS A 313 -37.74 30.06 22.01
N LEU A 314 -37.94 28.76 21.73
CA LEU A 314 -38.83 27.89 22.50
C LEU A 314 -38.35 27.71 23.94
N ALA A 315 -37.03 27.62 24.19
CA ALA A 315 -36.47 27.54 25.53
C ALA A 315 -36.58 28.86 26.33
N ALA A 316 -36.56 29.99 25.62
CA ALA A 316 -36.65 31.33 26.19
C ALA A 316 -38.11 31.79 26.47
N PHE A 317 -39.11 31.00 26.07
CA PHE A 317 -40.52 31.33 26.32
C PHE A 317 -40.88 31.18 27.80
N THR A 318 -41.17 32.31 28.47
CA THR A 318 -41.39 32.32 29.92
C THR A 318 -42.73 32.90 30.33
N ASP A 319 -43.29 33.86 29.61
CA ASP A 319 -44.42 34.67 30.07
C ASP A 319 -45.52 34.96 29.04
N GLY A 320 -45.48 34.35 27.88
CA GLY A 320 -46.51 34.48 26.84
C GLY A 320 -46.64 35.90 26.26
N LYS A 321 -45.60 36.75 26.32
CA LYS A 321 -45.65 38.07 25.69
C LYS A 321 -45.74 37.93 24.18
N GLY A 322 -46.55 38.78 23.55
CA GLY A 322 -46.80 38.75 22.11
C GLY A 322 -45.51 38.79 21.26
N THR A 323 -44.47 39.48 21.71
CA THR A 323 -43.16 39.52 21.08
C THR A 323 -42.46 38.16 21.07
N GLN A 324 -42.58 37.36 22.14
CA GLN A 324 -41.98 36.02 22.20
C GLN A 324 -42.68 35.04 21.26
N ILE A 325 -44.01 35.16 21.11
CA ILE A 325 -44.77 34.33 20.17
C ILE A 325 -44.40 34.67 18.72
N THR A 326 -44.32 35.99 18.42
CA THR A 326 -43.88 36.43 17.08
C THR A 326 -42.49 35.96 16.76
N ASP A 327 -41.57 36.06 17.70
CA ASP A 327 -40.17 35.56 17.55
C ASP A 327 -40.12 34.07 17.25
N ILE A 328 -40.96 33.23 17.89
CA ILE A 328 -41.07 31.81 17.62
C ILE A 328 -41.66 31.53 16.23
N GLN A 329 -42.72 32.25 15.86
CA GLN A 329 -43.34 32.13 14.55
C GLN A 329 -42.37 32.52 13.42
N GLU A 330 -41.64 33.65 13.56
CA GLU A 330 -40.57 34.04 12.59
C GLU A 330 -39.43 33.03 12.54
N ALA A 331 -39.08 32.41 13.68
CA ALA A 331 -38.04 31.34 13.70
C ALA A 331 -38.55 30.11 12.99
N LEU A 332 -39.87 29.77 13.09
CA LEU A 332 -40.46 28.63 12.38
C LEU A 332 -40.47 28.85 10.87
N GLU A 333 -40.77 30.09 10.42
CA GLU A 333 -40.73 30.42 8.97
C GLU A 333 -39.36 30.24 8.34
N LYS A 334 -38.30 30.33 9.14
CA LYS A 334 -36.89 30.09 8.69
C LYS A 334 -36.49 28.61 8.73
N VAL A 335 -37.34 27.76 9.28
CA VAL A 335 -37.15 26.32 9.39
C VAL A 335 -38.05 25.64 8.36
N ASN A 336 -37.47 24.94 7.38
CA ASN A 336 -38.24 24.12 6.49
C ASN A 336 -38.51 22.75 7.13
N LEU A 337 -39.73 22.55 7.57
CA LEU A 337 -40.17 21.26 8.06
C LEU A 337 -40.36 20.28 6.90
N PRO A 338 -39.88 19.04 7.00
CA PRO A 338 -40.06 18.03 5.97
C PRO A 338 -41.52 17.65 5.82
N LYS A 339 -41.91 17.09 4.68
CA LYS A 339 -43.26 16.47 4.53
C LYS A 339 -43.28 15.13 5.26
N ALA A 340 -44.46 14.74 5.76
CA ALA A 340 -44.64 13.42 6.35
C ALA A 340 -44.33 12.32 5.34
N GLY A 341 -43.65 11.31 5.78
CA GLY A 341 -43.18 10.19 4.98
C GLY A 341 -41.67 10.01 5.12
N THR A 342 -41.11 9.31 4.19
CA THR A 342 -39.65 9.06 4.14
C THR A 342 -38.94 10.28 3.55
N VAL A 343 -38.16 10.96 4.36
CA VAL A 343 -37.31 12.07 3.90
C VAL A 343 -35.93 11.55 3.57
N ASN A 344 -35.49 11.76 2.34
CA ASN A 344 -34.15 11.40 1.91
C ASN A 344 -33.18 12.51 2.35
N LEU A 345 -32.30 12.21 3.30
CA LEU A 345 -31.39 13.18 3.92
C LEU A 345 -30.15 13.52 3.07
N GLY A 346 -30.12 13.14 1.83
CA GLY A 346 -29.19 13.69 0.83
C GLY A 346 -27.68 13.57 1.07
N THR A 347 -27.23 12.66 1.94
CA THR A 347 -25.79 12.46 2.22
C THR A 347 -25.28 11.05 2.00
N THR A 348 -26.17 10.09 1.75
CA THR A 348 -25.79 8.83 1.10
C THR A 348 -26.51 8.78 -0.22
N ASN A 349 -25.77 8.79 -1.29
CA ASN A 349 -26.26 8.58 -2.64
C ASN A 349 -26.87 7.16 -2.74
N SER A 350 -28.09 6.99 -2.25
CA SER A 350 -28.92 5.81 -2.59
C SER A 350 -29.48 5.94 -3.99
N ASN A 351 -29.00 6.92 -4.76
CA ASN A 351 -29.34 7.07 -6.16
C ASN A 351 -28.38 6.20 -7.00
N PRO A 352 -28.89 5.16 -7.65
CA PRO A 352 -28.06 4.32 -8.52
C PRO A 352 -27.32 5.09 -9.61
N LEU A 353 -27.84 6.21 -10.09
CA LEU A 353 -27.19 7.04 -11.12
C LEU A 353 -25.96 7.76 -10.55
N ASP A 354 -26.02 8.25 -9.32
CA ASP A 354 -24.88 8.88 -8.66
C ASP A 354 -23.81 7.83 -8.32
N ALA A 355 -24.24 6.62 -7.97
CA ALA A 355 -23.33 5.49 -7.78
C ALA A 355 -22.61 5.13 -9.08
N ILE A 356 -23.28 5.12 -10.23
CA ILE A 356 -22.66 4.90 -11.54
C ILE A 356 -21.62 5.97 -11.82
N ALA A 357 -21.94 7.24 -11.60
CA ALA A 357 -20.98 8.34 -11.79
C ALA A 357 -19.74 8.22 -10.89
N ALA A 358 -19.93 7.83 -9.62
CA ALA A 358 -18.84 7.59 -8.69
C ALA A 358 -17.97 6.41 -9.13
N ILE A 359 -18.58 5.32 -9.59
CA ILE A 359 -17.87 4.14 -10.09
C ILE A 359 -17.11 4.45 -11.38
N ASP A 360 -17.67 5.22 -12.31
CA ASP A 360 -16.99 5.64 -13.54
C ASP A 360 -15.75 6.48 -13.22
N LYS A 361 -15.84 7.36 -12.22
CA LYS A 361 -14.68 8.11 -11.71
C LYS A 361 -13.65 7.19 -11.06
N ALA A 362 -14.09 6.22 -10.26
CA ALA A 362 -13.21 5.23 -9.65
C ALA A 362 -12.48 4.39 -10.71
N LEU A 363 -13.19 3.93 -11.77
CA LEU A 363 -12.60 3.22 -12.91
C LEU A 363 -11.53 4.05 -13.60
N THR A 364 -11.79 5.35 -13.83
CA THR A 364 -10.80 6.28 -14.40
C THR A 364 -9.58 6.38 -13.51
N THR A 365 -9.77 6.56 -12.21
CA THR A 365 -8.67 6.64 -11.24
C THR A 365 -7.81 5.35 -11.24
N VAL A 366 -8.45 4.18 -11.25
CA VAL A 366 -7.73 2.90 -11.32
C VAL A 366 -6.97 2.76 -12.64
N ALA A 367 -7.59 3.16 -13.76
CA ALA A 367 -6.95 3.13 -15.08
C ALA A 367 -5.73 4.05 -15.15
N ASP A 368 -5.81 5.27 -14.62
CA ASP A 368 -4.70 6.23 -14.57
C ASP A 368 -3.54 5.71 -13.70
N ASN A 369 -3.87 5.08 -12.55
CA ASN A 369 -2.88 4.46 -11.69
C ASN A 369 -2.16 3.32 -12.41
N ARG A 370 -2.91 2.45 -13.10
CA ARG A 370 -2.34 1.35 -13.91
C ARG A 370 -1.48 1.89 -15.06
N ALA A 371 -1.91 2.94 -15.74
CA ALA A 371 -1.12 3.58 -16.80
C ALA A 371 0.22 4.13 -16.27
N THR A 372 0.22 4.76 -15.10
CA THR A 372 1.43 5.26 -14.44
C THR A 372 2.39 4.13 -14.06
N LEU A 373 1.85 3.03 -13.51
CA LEU A 373 2.65 1.83 -13.19
C LEU A 373 3.20 1.16 -14.46
N GLY A 374 2.40 1.09 -15.53
CA GLY A 374 2.83 0.56 -16.83
C GLY A 374 3.97 1.39 -17.44
N ALA A 375 3.87 2.72 -17.38
CA ALA A 375 4.95 3.61 -17.82
C ALA A 375 6.23 3.40 -16.99
N THR A 376 6.08 3.24 -15.67
CA THR A 376 7.22 2.97 -14.77
C THR A 376 7.84 1.60 -15.06
N LEU A 377 7.02 0.58 -15.32
CA LEU A 377 7.48 -0.76 -15.70
C LEU A 377 8.32 -0.73 -16.98
N ASN A 378 7.87 -0.01 -18.02
CA ASN A 378 8.65 0.17 -19.25
C ASN A 378 9.98 0.88 -18.98
N ARG A 379 10.00 1.92 -18.14
CA ARG A 379 11.23 2.61 -17.73
C ARG A 379 12.20 1.68 -17.01
N LEU A 380 11.71 0.82 -16.14
CA LEU A 380 12.53 -0.16 -15.43
C LEU A 380 13.06 -1.23 -16.38
N ASP A 381 12.28 -1.69 -17.36
CA ASP A 381 12.72 -2.66 -18.36
C ASP A 381 13.87 -2.10 -19.21
N PHE A 382 13.74 -0.87 -19.72
CA PHE A 382 14.84 -0.20 -20.42
C PHE A 382 16.07 -0.03 -19.53
N ASN A 383 15.87 0.27 -18.24
CA ASN A 383 16.97 0.39 -17.29
C ASN A 383 17.69 -0.94 -17.06
N VAL A 384 16.96 -2.06 -16.87
CA VAL A 384 17.56 -3.40 -16.74
C VAL A 384 18.41 -3.75 -17.95
N ASN A 385 17.90 -3.51 -19.16
CA ASN A 385 18.63 -3.79 -20.40
C ASN A 385 19.90 -2.93 -20.52
N ASN A 386 19.82 -1.66 -20.14
CA ASN A 386 20.97 -0.77 -20.10
C ASN A 386 22.00 -1.20 -19.05
N LEU A 387 21.57 -1.56 -17.83
CA LEU A 387 22.45 -2.06 -16.77
C LEU A 387 23.18 -3.33 -17.16
N LYS A 388 22.48 -4.29 -17.79
CA LYS A 388 23.09 -5.52 -18.30
C LYS A 388 24.11 -5.24 -19.40
N SER A 389 23.82 -4.31 -20.31
CA SER A 389 24.75 -3.89 -21.36
C SER A 389 25.99 -3.22 -20.76
N GLN A 390 25.82 -2.33 -19.78
CA GLN A 390 26.93 -1.70 -19.08
C GLN A 390 27.77 -2.70 -18.29
N ALA A 391 27.13 -3.64 -17.57
CA ALA A 391 27.83 -4.70 -16.84
C ALA A 391 28.68 -5.56 -17.77
N SER A 392 28.13 -5.98 -18.94
CA SER A 392 28.86 -6.73 -19.95
C SER A 392 30.05 -5.94 -20.54
N SER A 393 29.84 -4.64 -20.77
CA SER A 393 30.92 -3.76 -21.24
C SER A 393 32.04 -3.61 -20.21
N MET A 394 31.67 -3.48 -18.90
CA MET A 394 32.64 -3.42 -17.81
C MET A 394 33.39 -4.74 -17.63
N ALA A 395 32.69 -5.88 -17.73
CA ALA A 395 33.32 -7.21 -17.73
C ALA A 395 34.32 -7.38 -18.88
N SER A 396 33.92 -6.99 -20.08
CA SER A 396 34.80 -7.05 -21.26
C SER A 396 36.04 -6.14 -21.13
N ALA A 397 35.83 -4.93 -20.59
CA ALA A 397 36.95 -4.00 -20.36
C ALA A 397 37.88 -4.50 -19.23
N ALA A 398 37.35 -5.08 -18.17
CA ALA A 398 38.14 -5.69 -17.11
C ALA A 398 38.94 -6.89 -17.63
N SER A 399 38.34 -7.74 -18.46
CA SER A 399 38.96 -8.86 -19.10
C SER A 399 40.14 -8.43 -20.02
N GLN A 400 39.96 -7.38 -20.85
CA GLN A 400 41.04 -6.84 -21.69
C GLN A 400 42.26 -6.35 -20.90
N VAL A 401 42.04 -5.85 -19.68
CA VAL A 401 43.12 -5.37 -18.81
C VAL A 401 43.79 -6.51 -18.06
N GLU A 402 43.02 -7.43 -17.51
CA GLU A 402 43.44 -8.43 -16.51
C GLU A 402 43.77 -9.79 -17.11
N ASP A 403 43.07 -10.23 -18.17
CA ASP A 403 43.18 -11.57 -18.68
C ASP A 403 44.43 -11.77 -19.57
N ALA A 404 44.95 -12.97 -19.56
CA ALA A 404 46.11 -13.38 -20.33
C ALA A 404 45.70 -14.06 -21.63
N ASP A 405 46.42 -13.75 -22.72
CA ASP A 405 46.40 -14.57 -23.93
C ASP A 405 47.13 -15.88 -23.69
N MET A 406 46.37 -16.96 -23.52
CA MET A 406 46.86 -18.29 -23.19
C MET A 406 47.87 -18.83 -24.24
N ALA A 407 47.65 -18.50 -25.52
CA ALA A 407 48.55 -18.96 -26.60
C ALA A 407 49.92 -18.28 -26.49
N LYS A 408 49.90 -16.98 -26.18
CA LYS A 408 51.11 -16.20 -25.96
C LYS A 408 51.90 -16.64 -24.73
N GLU A 409 51.20 -16.82 -23.61
CA GLU A 409 51.82 -17.26 -22.33
C GLU A 409 52.38 -18.69 -22.43
N MET A 410 51.70 -19.62 -23.14
CA MET A 410 52.23 -20.94 -23.47
C MET A 410 53.51 -20.88 -24.30
N SER A 411 53.52 -20.00 -25.31
CA SER A 411 54.71 -19.79 -26.14
C SER A 411 55.90 -19.24 -25.35
N GLU A 412 55.61 -18.26 -24.44
CA GLU A 412 56.66 -17.67 -23.57
C GLU A 412 57.14 -18.69 -22.54
N MET A 413 56.29 -19.45 -21.92
CA MET A 413 56.65 -20.52 -20.99
C MET A 413 57.55 -21.57 -21.70
N THR A 414 57.17 -22.01 -22.90
CA THR A 414 57.94 -22.98 -23.67
C THR A 414 59.31 -22.43 -24.05
N LYS A 415 59.40 -21.16 -24.47
CA LYS A 415 60.63 -20.43 -24.72
C LYS A 415 61.55 -20.41 -23.50
N PHE A 416 61.05 -20.02 -22.34
CA PHE A 416 61.86 -19.98 -21.10
C PHE A 416 62.25 -21.37 -20.62
N LYS A 417 61.42 -22.40 -20.86
CA LYS A 417 61.79 -23.81 -20.61
C LYS A 417 62.98 -24.24 -21.49
N ILE A 418 62.92 -24.00 -22.79
CA ILE A 418 64.02 -24.31 -23.73
C ILE A 418 65.27 -23.53 -23.35
N LEU A 419 65.16 -22.22 -23.00
CA LEU A 419 66.30 -21.40 -22.57
C LEU A 419 66.91 -21.91 -21.25
N ASN A 420 66.11 -22.46 -20.34
CA ASN A 420 66.58 -23.05 -19.09
C ASN A 420 67.35 -24.37 -19.39
N GLU A 421 66.80 -25.25 -20.21
CA GLU A 421 67.49 -26.49 -20.67
C GLU A 421 68.81 -26.19 -21.40
N ALA A 422 68.80 -25.20 -22.32
CA ALA A 422 70.02 -24.74 -23.00
C ALA A 422 71.03 -24.13 -21.99
N GLY A 423 70.54 -23.38 -20.98
CA GLY A 423 71.33 -22.78 -19.92
C GLY A 423 72.06 -23.83 -19.06
N ILE A 424 71.37 -24.93 -18.74
CA ILE A 424 71.98 -26.09 -18.00
C ILE A 424 73.12 -26.69 -18.86
N SER A 425 72.90 -26.88 -20.15
CA SER A 425 73.93 -27.38 -21.03
C SER A 425 75.13 -26.45 -21.13
N MET A 426 74.87 -25.11 -21.28
CA MET A 426 75.94 -24.10 -21.34
C MET A 426 76.68 -23.96 -20.00
N LEU A 427 76.02 -24.16 -18.89
CA LEU A 427 76.64 -24.19 -17.53
C LEU A 427 77.62 -25.37 -17.40
N SER A 428 77.19 -26.55 -17.85
CA SER A 428 78.04 -27.73 -17.89
C SER A 428 79.28 -27.49 -18.76
N GLN A 429 79.13 -26.90 -19.96
CA GLN A 429 80.20 -26.54 -20.83
C GLN A 429 81.15 -25.48 -20.25
N ALA A 430 80.58 -24.44 -19.56
CA ALA A 430 81.40 -23.40 -18.93
C ALA A 430 82.17 -23.95 -17.72
N ASN A 431 81.68 -24.96 -17.01
CA ASN A 431 82.40 -25.61 -15.93
C ASN A 431 83.53 -26.57 -16.42
N GLN A 432 83.39 -27.10 -17.60
CA GLN A 432 84.48 -27.94 -18.22
C GLN A 432 85.67 -27.14 -18.72
N THR A 433 85.47 -25.90 -19.14
CA THR A 433 86.54 -25.04 -19.67
C THR A 433 87.71 -24.81 -18.72
N PRO A 434 87.55 -24.51 -17.42
CA PRO A 434 88.68 -24.41 -16.49
C PRO A 434 89.39 -25.73 -16.23
N GLN A 435 88.63 -26.86 -16.29
CA GLN A 435 89.23 -28.18 -16.11
C GLN A 435 90.14 -28.59 -17.27
N MET A 436 89.76 -28.25 -18.53
CA MET A 436 90.59 -28.49 -19.68
C MET A 436 91.86 -27.64 -19.63
N VAL A 437 91.74 -26.36 -19.17
CA VAL A 437 92.92 -25.50 -19.03
C VAL A 437 93.84 -26.02 -17.87
N SER A 438 93.29 -26.55 -16.79
CA SER A 438 94.08 -27.14 -15.73
C SER A 438 94.83 -28.45 -16.24
N LYS A 439 94.20 -29.23 -17.07
CA LYS A 439 94.80 -30.43 -17.72
C LYS A 439 95.89 -30.05 -18.74
N LEU A 440 95.81 -28.88 -19.37
CA LEU A 440 96.86 -28.40 -20.35
C LEU A 440 98.06 -27.79 -19.68
N LEU A 441 97.93 -27.39 -18.38
CA LEU A 441 98.96 -26.79 -17.51
C LEU A 441 99.69 -27.80 -16.61
N GLN A 442 99.22 -29.08 -16.58
CA GLN A 442 99.90 -30.23 -15.96
C GLN A 442 100.67 -31.00 -17.01
#